data_f65e09e5f6986f16050983ec5cccbb4a
#
_entry.id   f65e09e5f6986f16050983ec5cccbb4a
#
_cell.length_a   1.000
_cell.length_b   1.000
_cell.length_c   1.000
_cell.angle_alpha   90.00
_cell.angle_beta   90.00
_cell.angle_gamma   90.00
#
_symmetry.space_group_name_H-M   'P 1'
#
loop_
_entity.id
_entity.type
_entity.pdbx_description
1 polymer ?
#
loop_
_entity_poly.entity_id
_entity_poly.type
_entity_poly.pdbx_seq_one_letter_code
_entity_poly.pdbx_strand_id
1 'polypeptide(L)'
;MDSAVASIDALPDVAEAVGERATVLLDSGVRRGSDIAKALALGAKAVLTGRVTLYGTAVGGAEGAGKAIGIIRSELDKTMAYTGCCSVDEISTDIFFADGPGNRLRDRVTPARANGGD
;
A
#
# COMPACT_ATOMS: atom_id res chain seq x y z
N MET A 1 12.08 16.28 -2.02
CA MET A 1 13.37 15.75 -2.52
C MET A 1 13.08 15.05 -3.84
N ASP A 2 13.39 15.73 -4.95
CA ASP A 2 12.93 15.29 -6.28
C ASP A 2 13.74 14.14 -6.87
N SER A 3 14.86 13.76 -6.25
CA SER A 3 15.73 12.66 -6.67
C SER A 3 15.73 11.45 -5.74
N ALA A 4 14.86 11.42 -4.75
CA ALA A 4 14.73 10.27 -3.86
C ALA A 4 13.76 9.22 -4.45
N VAL A 5 14.03 7.94 -4.20
CA VAL A 5 13.11 6.85 -4.52
C VAL A 5 11.80 7.06 -3.75
N ALA A 6 10.66 6.83 -4.39
CA ALA A 6 9.38 6.90 -3.70
C ALA A 6 9.28 5.79 -2.64
N SER A 7 8.68 6.11 -1.48
CA SER A 7 8.56 5.15 -0.37
C SER A 7 7.88 3.84 -0.79
N ILE A 8 6.87 3.95 -1.66
CA ILE A 8 6.15 2.78 -2.18
C ILE A 8 7.03 1.89 -3.06
N ASP A 9 7.97 2.46 -3.80
CA ASP A 9 8.87 1.72 -4.68
C ASP A 9 9.99 1.01 -3.88
N ALA A 10 10.40 1.60 -2.74
CA ALA A 10 11.39 1.01 -1.83
C ALA A 10 10.77 -0.04 -0.90
N LEU A 11 9.47 -0.02 -0.71
CA LEU A 11 8.78 -0.84 0.28
C LEU A 11 9.01 -2.36 0.13
N PRO A 12 8.94 -2.96 -1.07
CA PRO A 12 9.16 -4.39 -1.23
C PRO A 12 10.56 -4.84 -0.78
N ASP A 13 11.58 -4.08 -1.16
CA ASP A 13 12.98 -4.36 -0.80
C ASP A 13 13.18 -4.28 0.73
N VAL A 14 12.55 -3.28 1.37
CA VAL A 14 12.60 -3.11 2.83
C VAL A 14 11.84 -4.24 3.52
N ALA A 15 10.65 -4.59 3.05
CA ALA A 15 9.83 -5.65 3.62
C ALA A 15 10.55 -7.02 3.55
N GLU A 16 11.20 -7.32 2.42
CA GLU A 16 12.02 -8.50 2.24
C GLU A 16 13.23 -8.52 3.18
N ALA A 17 13.98 -7.42 3.26
CA ALA A 17 15.18 -7.31 4.08
C ALA A 17 14.88 -7.40 5.58
N VAL A 18 13.74 -6.85 6.02
CA VAL A 18 13.32 -6.87 7.43
C VAL A 18 12.72 -8.23 7.79
N GLY A 19 11.92 -8.82 6.91
CA GLY A 19 11.16 -10.04 7.16
C GLY A 19 10.27 -9.91 8.41
N GLU A 20 10.27 -10.91 9.26
CA GLU A 20 9.49 -10.91 10.50
C GLU A 20 10.19 -10.26 11.70
N ARG A 21 11.40 -9.73 11.52
CA ARG A 21 12.21 -9.16 12.61
C ARG A 21 11.65 -7.83 13.14
N ALA A 22 10.89 -7.11 12.32
CA ALA A 22 10.26 -5.84 12.72
C ALA A 22 9.00 -5.56 11.89
N THR A 23 8.13 -4.71 12.43
CA THR A 23 6.94 -4.25 11.73
C THR A 23 7.30 -3.14 10.76
N VAL A 24 7.00 -3.36 9.47
CA VAL A 24 7.21 -2.36 8.43
C VAL A 24 5.98 -1.46 8.32
N LEU A 25 6.20 -0.15 8.41
CA LEU A 25 5.18 0.88 8.22
C LEU A 25 5.54 1.72 7.00
N LEU A 26 4.55 2.11 6.20
CA LEU A 26 4.75 3.04 5.10
C LEU A 26 4.30 4.44 5.50
N ASP A 27 5.17 5.41 5.31
CA ASP A 27 4.84 6.84 5.33
C ASP A 27 5.12 7.47 3.95
N SER A 28 4.52 8.61 3.72
CA SER A 28 4.62 9.43 2.52
C SER A 28 3.75 8.97 1.34
N GLY A 29 3.01 9.94 0.80
CA GLY A 29 2.27 9.79 -0.45
C GLY A 29 0.89 9.15 -0.33
N VAL A 30 0.49 8.59 0.80
CA VAL A 30 -0.82 7.99 1.01
C VAL A 30 -1.91 9.08 0.99
N ARG A 31 -2.82 9.01 0.02
CA ARG A 31 -3.90 9.99 -0.19
C ARG A 31 -5.26 9.33 -0.39
N ARG A 32 -5.30 8.07 -0.79
CA ARG A 32 -6.51 7.31 -1.10
C ARG A 32 -6.51 5.95 -0.43
N GLY A 33 -7.68 5.35 -0.29
CA GLY A 33 -7.80 3.99 0.20
C GLY A 33 -7.09 2.96 -0.66
N SER A 34 -7.03 3.16 -1.98
CA SER A 34 -6.26 2.30 -2.89
C SER A 34 -4.74 2.35 -2.65
N ASP A 35 -4.20 3.48 -2.15
CA ASP A 35 -2.78 3.56 -1.80
C ASP A 35 -2.47 2.71 -0.57
N ILE A 36 -3.43 2.65 0.38
CA ILE A 36 -3.33 1.76 1.54
C ILE A 36 -3.31 0.30 1.08
N ALA A 37 -4.27 -0.11 0.24
CA ALA A 37 -4.31 -1.48 -0.27
C ALA A 37 -3.01 -1.87 -0.97
N LYS A 38 -2.43 -0.99 -1.79
CA LYS A 38 -1.14 -1.21 -2.44
C LYS A 38 0.00 -1.38 -1.44
N ALA A 39 0.06 -0.53 -0.42
CA ALA A 39 1.09 -0.60 0.61
C ALA A 39 1.02 -1.92 1.40
N LEU A 40 -0.18 -2.33 1.80
CA LEU A 40 -0.41 -3.60 2.49
C LEU A 40 0.00 -4.79 1.61
N ALA A 41 -0.39 -4.78 0.33
CA ALA A 41 -0.01 -5.81 -0.63
C ALA A 41 1.51 -5.93 -0.82
N LEU A 42 2.25 -4.83 -0.68
CA LEU A 42 3.71 -4.77 -0.82
C LEU A 42 4.46 -5.03 0.49
N GLY A 43 3.78 -5.41 1.57
CA GLY A 43 4.38 -5.87 2.81
C GLY A 43 4.37 -4.89 3.97
N ALA A 44 3.77 -3.70 3.84
CA ALA A 44 3.52 -2.85 4.98
C ALA A 44 2.44 -3.47 5.89
N LYS A 45 2.59 -3.30 7.19
CA LYS A 45 1.56 -3.71 8.19
C LYS A 45 0.59 -2.58 8.53
N ALA A 46 1.02 -1.35 8.32
CA ALA A 46 0.17 -0.17 8.44
C ALA A 46 0.75 1.00 7.64
N VAL A 47 -0.06 2.03 7.45
CA VAL A 47 0.34 3.26 6.76
C VAL A 47 0.13 4.48 7.64
N LEU A 48 0.94 5.50 7.42
CA LEU A 48 0.82 6.80 8.06
C LEU A 48 0.24 7.81 7.08
N THR A 49 -0.71 8.62 7.56
CA THR A 49 -1.32 9.69 6.76
C THR A 49 -1.06 11.04 7.44
N GLY A 50 -0.43 11.96 6.75
CA GLY A 50 -0.14 13.31 7.26
C GLY A 50 -1.08 14.35 6.64
N ARG A 51 -0.85 14.71 5.37
CA ARG A 51 -1.56 15.83 4.70
C ARG A 51 -3.07 15.66 4.61
N VAL A 52 -3.59 14.46 4.53
CA VAL A 52 -5.03 14.21 4.45
C VAL A 52 -5.72 14.69 5.73
N THR A 53 -5.22 14.29 6.88
CA THR A 53 -5.76 14.72 8.17
C THR A 53 -5.51 16.21 8.42
N LEU A 54 -4.35 16.73 7.99
CA LEU A 54 -4.02 18.15 8.10
C LEU A 54 -5.02 19.02 7.32
N TYR A 55 -5.33 18.67 6.08
CA TYR A 55 -6.32 19.41 5.29
C TYR A 55 -7.72 19.29 5.88
N GLY A 56 -8.11 18.12 6.36
CA GLY A 56 -9.36 17.94 7.09
C GLY A 56 -9.45 18.87 8.31
N THR A 57 -8.38 18.92 9.09
CA THR A 57 -8.29 19.81 10.26
C THR A 57 -8.37 21.28 9.87
N ALA A 58 -7.71 21.69 8.81
CA ALA A 58 -7.72 23.08 8.33
C ALA A 58 -9.12 23.55 7.89
N VAL A 59 -9.93 22.64 7.34
CA VAL A 59 -11.28 22.96 6.85
C VAL A 59 -12.33 22.89 7.97
N GLY A 60 -12.23 21.95 8.90
CA GLY A 60 -13.31 21.69 9.87
C GLY A 60 -12.82 21.19 11.23
N GLY A 61 -11.59 21.51 11.62
CA GLY A 61 -11.06 21.11 12.93
C GLY A 61 -11.06 19.59 13.12
N ALA A 62 -11.38 19.12 14.32
CA ALA A 62 -11.40 17.71 14.65
C ALA A 62 -12.44 16.91 13.84
N GLU A 63 -13.61 17.50 13.59
CA GLU A 63 -14.65 16.88 12.75
C GLU A 63 -14.19 16.71 11.31
N GLY A 64 -13.53 17.73 10.74
CA GLY A 64 -12.94 17.69 9.41
C GLY A 64 -11.86 16.61 9.28
N ALA A 65 -11.00 16.46 10.28
CA ALA A 65 -10.01 15.39 10.32
C ALA A 65 -10.67 14.00 10.35
N GLY A 66 -11.69 13.82 11.18
CA GLY A 66 -12.48 12.58 11.26
C GLY A 66 -13.15 12.25 9.93
N LYS A 67 -13.71 13.25 9.25
CA LYS A 67 -14.31 13.08 7.92
C LYS A 67 -13.29 12.66 6.87
N ALA A 68 -12.10 13.25 6.88
CA ALA A 68 -11.02 12.90 5.96
C ALA A 68 -10.57 11.44 6.15
N ILE A 69 -10.42 10.98 7.38
CA ILE A 69 -10.13 9.58 7.71
C ILE A 69 -11.26 8.66 7.23
N GLY A 70 -12.52 9.06 7.47
CA GLY A 70 -13.70 8.31 7.01
C GLY A 70 -13.76 8.12 5.50
N ILE A 71 -13.36 9.14 4.72
CA ILE A 71 -13.27 9.05 3.26
C ILE A 71 -12.24 7.98 2.84
N ILE A 72 -11.02 8.05 3.37
CA ILE A 72 -9.96 7.08 3.05
C ILE A 72 -10.39 5.66 3.44
N ARG A 73 -11.00 5.49 4.60
CA ARG A 73 -11.52 4.20 5.05
C ARG A 73 -12.57 3.65 4.07
N SER A 74 -13.54 4.47 3.68
CA SER A 74 -14.56 4.07 2.71
C SER A 74 -13.96 3.72 1.34
N GLU A 75 -12.90 4.41 0.91
CA GLU A 75 -12.19 4.08 -0.33
C GLU A 75 -11.43 2.75 -0.21
N LEU A 76 -10.83 2.46 0.96
CA LEU A 76 -10.19 1.17 1.22
C LEU A 76 -11.21 0.04 1.17
N ASP A 77 -12.34 0.19 1.87
CA ASP A 77 -13.42 -0.81 1.86
C ASP A 77 -13.92 -1.10 0.43
N LYS A 78 -14.09 -0.07 -0.39
CA LYS A 78 -14.45 -0.23 -1.80
C LYS A 78 -13.36 -0.93 -2.61
N THR A 79 -12.09 -0.59 -2.38
CA THR A 79 -10.96 -1.24 -3.06
C THR A 79 -10.93 -2.72 -2.72
N MET A 80 -11.10 -3.08 -1.45
CA MET A 80 -11.18 -4.47 -1.00
C MET A 80 -12.35 -5.20 -1.65
N ALA A 81 -13.53 -4.58 -1.70
CA ALA A 81 -14.70 -5.17 -2.36
C ALA A 81 -14.45 -5.45 -3.85
N TYR A 82 -13.82 -4.52 -4.57
CA TYR A 82 -13.51 -4.71 -5.99
C TYR A 82 -12.42 -5.74 -6.25
N THR A 83 -11.51 -5.96 -5.31
CA THR A 83 -10.44 -6.95 -5.41
C THR A 83 -10.78 -8.29 -4.77
N GLY A 84 -11.99 -8.42 -4.19
CA GLY A 84 -12.48 -9.67 -3.59
C GLY A 84 -11.88 -9.98 -2.21
N CYS A 85 -11.25 -9.00 -1.54
CA CYS A 85 -10.70 -9.18 -0.21
C CYS A 85 -11.77 -8.90 0.87
N CYS A 86 -12.01 -9.85 1.76
CA CYS A 86 -12.95 -9.70 2.87
C CYS A 86 -12.33 -9.08 4.12
N SER A 87 -11.01 -9.14 4.23
CA SER A 87 -10.24 -8.53 5.32
C SER A 87 -8.94 -7.91 4.80
N VAL A 88 -8.33 -7.04 5.61
CA VAL A 88 -7.03 -6.44 5.28
C VAL A 88 -5.91 -7.47 5.22
N ASP A 89 -6.04 -8.58 5.95
CA ASP A 89 -5.07 -9.66 5.98
C ASP A 89 -5.07 -10.51 4.69
N GLU A 90 -6.14 -10.42 3.89
CA GLU A 90 -6.26 -11.08 2.59
C GLU A 90 -5.66 -10.26 1.45
N ILE A 91 -5.31 -9.00 1.71
CA ILE A 91 -4.70 -8.13 0.71
C ILE A 91 -3.30 -8.66 0.40
N SER A 92 -3.12 -9.12 -0.84
CA SER A 92 -1.86 -9.64 -1.37
C SER A 92 -1.53 -8.98 -2.70
N THR A 93 -0.40 -9.32 -3.25
CA THR A 93 0.02 -8.84 -4.58
C THR A 93 -0.89 -9.28 -5.72
N ASP A 94 -1.80 -10.21 -5.48
CA ASP A 94 -2.80 -10.66 -6.46
C ASP A 94 -3.81 -9.58 -6.83
N ILE A 95 -3.93 -8.52 -6.00
CA ILE A 95 -4.76 -7.36 -6.34
C ILE A 95 -4.19 -6.52 -7.49
N PHE A 96 -2.92 -6.72 -7.85
CA PHE A 96 -2.30 -5.97 -8.93
C PHE A 96 -2.60 -6.63 -10.29
N PHE A 97 -3.07 -5.78 -11.21
CA PHE A 97 -3.17 -6.21 -12.60
C PHE A 97 -1.77 -6.35 -13.20
N ALA A 98 -1.42 -7.56 -13.60
CA ALA A 98 -0.10 -7.91 -14.09
C ALA A 98 -0.14 -8.05 -15.64
N ASP A 99 -0.17 -6.93 -16.38
CA ASP A 99 -0.05 -6.98 -17.83
C ASP A 99 1.07 -6.09 -18.35
N GLY A 100 1.84 -6.68 -19.25
CA GLY A 100 2.80 -6.01 -20.11
C GLY A 100 4.27 -6.28 -19.77
N PRO A 101 5.13 -6.30 -20.82
CA PRO A 101 6.57 -6.32 -20.66
C PRO A 101 7.00 -5.02 -19.95
N GLY A 102 7.60 -5.14 -18.79
CA GLY A 102 8.12 -4.01 -18.00
C GLY A 102 7.36 -3.70 -16.69
N ASN A 103 6.45 -4.55 -16.24
CA ASN A 103 5.88 -4.41 -14.91
C ASN A 103 6.93 -4.76 -13.84
N ARG A 104 7.68 -3.74 -13.42
CA ARG A 104 8.76 -3.88 -12.41
C ARG A 104 8.27 -4.43 -11.07
N LEU A 105 6.97 -4.33 -10.76
CA LEU A 105 6.38 -4.88 -9.54
C LEU A 105 6.27 -6.40 -9.62
N ARG A 106 5.92 -6.96 -10.79
CA ARG A 106 5.83 -8.41 -10.97
C ARG A 106 7.18 -9.10 -10.81
N ASP A 107 8.23 -8.51 -11.38
CA ASP A 107 9.58 -9.08 -11.34
C ASP A 107 10.17 -9.07 -9.91
N ARG A 108 9.69 -8.14 -9.05
CA ARG A 108 10.11 -8.03 -7.65
C ARG A 108 9.28 -8.87 -6.69
N VAL A 109 8.03 -9.15 -7.01
CA VAL A 109 7.06 -9.77 -6.09
C VAL A 109 6.83 -11.24 -6.39
N THR A 110 7.10 -11.70 -7.61
CA THR A 110 7.03 -13.12 -7.96
C THR A 110 8.45 -13.69 -7.91
N PRO A 111 8.82 -14.47 -6.88
CA PRO A 111 10.07 -15.22 -6.94
C PRO A 111 10.03 -16.07 -8.18
N ALA A 112 11.11 -16.06 -8.96
CA ALA A 112 11.26 -16.90 -10.12
C ALA A 112 10.89 -18.34 -9.71
N ARG A 113 9.83 -18.90 -10.30
CA ARG A 113 9.54 -20.32 -10.14
C ARG A 113 10.81 -21.03 -10.57
N ALA A 114 11.46 -21.68 -9.63
CA ALA A 114 12.57 -22.57 -9.93
C ALA A 114 12.03 -23.55 -10.96
N ASN A 115 12.50 -23.43 -12.20
CA ASN A 115 12.28 -24.45 -13.20
C ASN A 115 12.94 -25.71 -12.67
N GLY A 116 12.14 -26.62 -12.12
CA GLY A 116 12.53 -27.98 -11.93
C GLY A 116 12.86 -28.55 -13.31
N GLY A 117 14.14 -28.56 -13.63
CA GLY A 117 14.65 -29.35 -14.73
C GLY A 117 14.71 -30.80 -14.28
N ASP A 118 14.07 -31.64 -15.03
CA ASP A 118 14.32 -33.08 -15.06
C ASP A 118 15.74 -33.36 -15.58
#